data_0cfec39e47edab04c8cba80fb6097dce
#
_entry.id   0cfec39e47edab04c8cba80fb6097dce
#
_cell.length_a   1.000
_cell.length_b   1.000
_cell.length_c   1.000
_cell.angle_alpha   90.00
_cell.angle_beta   90.00
_cell.angle_gamma   90.00
#
_symmetry.space_group_name_H-M   'P 1'
#
loop_
_entity.id
_entity.type
_entity.pdbx_description
1 polymer ?
#
loop_
_entity_poly.entity_id
_entity_poly.type
_entity_poly.pdbx_seq_one_letter_code
_entity_poly.pdbx_strand_id
1 'polypeptide(L)'
;MPVANNLRDCFPMIQSREEILKRINEEDHLKKTYYSWKEEERKEFLDMCTGARGVKMLYDGFFKEVMNPEYAPGRLGNFLSEVLGAAVRVKNVLPNDTTRLTDESSLLVLDIVVEFEDGRIANVEVQKIGYLFPGERSACYSADLLLRQYKRLRDERKKQFSYRDIRTVYTIILFEHSPEEFWSYPEIYRHCFGQTSDTGLRLKIPQKFIYIALDIFKKKQHNEGDRIHDRLEAWLTFFCRDEPEMIFRLLEEYPEFRALYEDVYELCRNVEGLMEIFSKELLEMAQRIAELERKLAER
;
A
#
# COMPACT_ATOMS: atom_id res chain seq x y z
N MET A 1 5.55 26.94 20.50
CA MET A 1 4.50 26.02 20.97
C MET A 1 5.19 24.89 21.70
N PRO A 2 4.64 24.29 22.78
CA PRO A 2 5.21 23.07 23.31
C PRO A 2 5.23 22.05 22.19
N VAL A 3 6.36 21.38 22.00
CA VAL A 3 6.50 20.31 21.01
C VAL A 3 5.51 19.23 21.43
N ALA A 4 4.46 19.01 20.64
CA ALA A 4 3.55 17.90 20.86
C ALA A 4 4.36 16.61 20.72
N ASN A 5 4.51 15.86 21.79
CA ASN A 5 5.31 14.63 21.82
C ASN A 5 4.43 13.39 21.54
N ASN A 6 3.11 13.56 21.44
CA ASN A 6 2.17 12.49 21.22
C ASN A 6 1.11 12.92 20.22
N LEU A 7 0.75 12.03 19.30
CA LEU A 7 -0.26 12.28 18.27
C LEU A 7 -1.66 12.51 18.85
N ARG A 8 -1.93 12.04 20.06
CA ARG A 8 -3.17 12.30 20.79
C ARG A 8 -3.42 13.80 21.00
N ASP A 9 -2.37 14.61 21.09
CA ASP A 9 -2.51 16.07 21.23
C ASP A 9 -3.11 16.71 19.96
N CYS A 10 -2.91 16.09 18.80
CA CYS A 10 -3.45 16.51 17.51
C CYS A 10 -4.75 15.79 17.14
N PHE A 11 -4.95 14.58 17.63
CA PHE A 11 -6.06 13.69 17.29
C PHE A 11 -6.77 13.22 18.58
N PRO A 12 -7.75 14.00 19.09
CA PRO A 12 -8.42 13.71 20.35
C PRO A 12 -9.19 12.40 20.38
N MET A 13 -9.48 11.79 19.21
CA MET A 13 -10.14 10.49 19.12
C MET A 13 -9.23 9.31 19.54
N ILE A 14 -7.92 9.52 19.63
CA ILE A 14 -6.97 8.49 20.08
C ILE A 14 -7.23 8.15 21.54
N GLN A 15 -7.46 6.87 21.80
CA GLN A 15 -7.78 6.34 23.12
C GLN A 15 -6.54 6.33 24.04
N SER A 16 -6.79 6.42 25.36
CA SER A 16 -5.73 6.23 26.35
C SER A 16 -5.36 4.74 26.49
N ARG A 17 -4.18 4.49 27.02
CA ARG A 17 -3.71 3.13 27.31
C ARG A 17 -4.67 2.39 28.25
N GLU A 18 -5.19 3.10 29.23
CA GLU A 18 -6.13 2.55 30.21
C GLU A 18 -7.45 2.12 29.56
N GLU A 19 -7.99 2.94 28.65
CA GLU A 19 -9.22 2.62 27.91
C GLU A 19 -9.04 1.38 27.04
N ILE A 20 -7.91 1.30 26.29
CA ILE A 20 -7.61 0.16 25.43
C ILE A 20 -7.43 -1.13 26.24
N LEU A 21 -6.62 -1.09 27.30
CA LEU A 21 -6.40 -2.26 28.16
C LEU A 21 -7.66 -2.69 28.91
N LYS A 22 -8.50 -1.75 29.32
CA LYS A 22 -9.81 -2.04 29.89
C LYS A 22 -10.66 -2.83 28.91
N ARG A 23 -10.79 -2.34 27.65
CA ARG A 23 -11.56 -3.00 26.59
C ARG A 23 -11.03 -4.41 26.31
N ILE A 24 -9.71 -4.57 26.19
CA ILE A 24 -9.08 -5.88 25.98
C ILE A 24 -9.38 -6.85 27.14
N ASN A 25 -9.37 -6.38 28.38
CA ASN A 25 -9.58 -7.24 29.55
C ASN A 25 -11.06 -7.56 29.82
N GLU A 26 -12.00 -6.80 29.26
CA GLU A 26 -13.44 -7.04 29.38
C GLU A 26 -13.93 -8.21 28.51
N GLU A 27 -13.19 -8.58 27.45
CA GLU A 27 -13.55 -9.65 26.53
C GLU A 27 -12.50 -10.77 26.52
N ASP A 28 -12.89 -11.99 26.87
CA ASP A 28 -12.00 -13.12 27.05
C ASP A 28 -11.18 -13.45 25.79
N HIS A 29 -11.77 -13.33 24.60
CA HIS A 29 -11.08 -13.61 23.35
C HIS A 29 -10.01 -12.55 23.04
N LEU A 30 -10.29 -11.25 23.24
CA LEU A 30 -9.32 -10.17 23.06
C LEU A 30 -8.15 -10.31 24.06
N LYS A 31 -8.50 -10.58 25.31
CA LYS A 31 -7.52 -10.84 26.38
C LYS A 31 -6.59 -12.00 26.01
N LYS A 32 -7.16 -13.12 25.59
CA LYS A 32 -6.38 -14.29 25.18
C LYS A 32 -5.46 -13.98 24.02
N THR A 33 -5.95 -13.31 23.00
CA THR A 33 -5.17 -12.90 21.81
C THR A 33 -4.04 -11.95 22.22
N TYR A 34 -4.34 -10.88 22.94
CA TYR A 34 -3.35 -9.89 23.35
C TYR A 34 -2.21 -10.49 24.19
N TYR A 35 -2.53 -11.33 25.17
CA TYR A 35 -1.52 -11.96 26.02
C TYR A 35 -0.81 -13.15 25.36
N SER A 36 -1.25 -13.61 24.18
CA SER A 36 -0.49 -14.57 23.38
C SER A 36 0.66 -13.92 22.60
N TRP A 37 0.62 -12.61 22.40
CA TRP A 37 1.68 -11.88 21.72
C TRP A 37 2.92 -11.71 22.62
N LYS A 38 4.10 -11.57 21.98
CA LYS A 38 5.34 -11.22 22.66
C LYS A 38 5.26 -9.82 23.29
N GLU A 39 6.14 -9.52 24.21
CA GLU A 39 6.14 -8.22 24.89
C GLU A 39 6.36 -7.06 23.93
N GLU A 40 7.28 -7.23 22.97
CA GLU A 40 7.57 -6.23 21.93
C GLU A 40 6.35 -5.98 21.03
N GLU A 41 5.64 -7.04 20.65
CA GLU A 41 4.42 -6.95 19.82
C GLU A 41 3.29 -6.24 20.58
N ARG A 42 3.10 -6.53 21.86
CA ARG A 42 2.13 -5.82 22.71
C ARG A 42 2.48 -4.34 22.88
N LYS A 43 3.77 -4.04 23.03
CA LYS A 43 4.24 -2.66 23.10
C LYS A 43 3.98 -1.94 21.80
N GLU A 44 4.36 -2.52 20.65
CA GLU A 44 4.12 -1.95 19.32
C GLU A 44 2.63 -1.66 19.09
N PHE A 45 1.77 -2.62 19.41
CA PHE A 45 0.33 -2.45 19.33
C PHE A 45 -0.16 -1.27 20.17
N LEU A 46 0.25 -1.17 21.42
CA LEU A 46 -0.15 -0.07 22.29
C LEU A 46 0.42 1.28 21.83
N ASP A 47 1.68 1.33 21.40
CA ASP A 47 2.30 2.56 20.91
C ASP A 47 1.52 3.12 19.71
N MET A 48 1.07 2.24 18.81
CA MET A 48 0.22 2.60 17.66
C MET A 48 -1.17 3.08 18.10
N CYS A 49 -1.83 2.36 19.01
CA CYS A 49 -3.18 2.68 19.48
C CYS A 49 -3.26 3.98 20.29
N THR A 50 -2.19 4.31 21.01
CA THR A 50 -2.14 5.47 21.92
C THR A 50 -1.52 6.72 21.30
N GLY A 51 -1.09 6.63 20.04
CA GLY A 51 -0.44 7.73 19.33
C GLY A 51 0.99 8.03 19.81
N ALA A 52 1.62 7.13 20.57
CA ALA A 52 3.05 7.19 20.86
C ALA A 52 3.89 6.93 19.59
N ARG A 53 3.31 6.19 18.66
CA ARG A 53 3.76 6.00 17.27
C ARG A 53 2.58 6.17 16.33
N GLY A 54 2.85 6.46 15.07
CA GLY A 54 1.83 6.45 14.02
C GLY A 54 1.37 5.04 13.68
N VAL A 55 0.26 4.96 12.97
CA VAL A 55 -0.27 3.70 12.44
C VAL A 55 0.58 3.25 11.26
N LYS A 56 0.92 1.97 11.19
CA LYS A 56 1.63 1.38 10.05
C LYS A 56 0.68 1.21 8.85
N MET A 57 0.64 2.23 8.01
CA MET A 57 -0.29 2.32 6.87
C MET A 57 -0.11 1.24 5.81
N LEU A 58 1.07 0.58 5.78
CA LEU A 58 1.34 -0.54 4.87
C LEU A 58 0.78 -1.88 5.35
N TYR A 59 0.17 -1.94 6.53
CA TYR A 59 -0.61 -3.11 6.92
C TYR A 59 -1.80 -3.26 5.98
N ASP A 60 -1.98 -4.46 5.44
CA ASP A 60 -2.96 -4.74 4.38
C ASP A 60 -4.38 -4.22 4.73
N GLY A 61 -4.81 -4.44 5.97
CA GLY A 61 -6.09 -3.96 6.44
C GLY A 61 -6.21 -2.44 6.46
N PHE A 62 -5.18 -1.70 6.89
CA PHE A 62 -5.21 -0.24 6.87
C PHE A 62 -5.12 0.32 5.46
N PHE A 63 -4.19 -0.19 4.66
CA PHE A 63 -4.03 0.30 3.30
C PHE A 63 -5.31 0.16 2.49
N LYS A 64 -5.91 -1.04 2.52
CA LYS A 64 -7.15 -1.32 1.78
C LYS A 64 -8.33 -0.46 2.28
N GLU A 65 -8.47 -0.29 3.58
CA GLU A 65 -9.58 0.47 4.15
C GLU A 65 -9.45 1.97 3.86
N VAL A 66 -8.27 2.56 4.15
CA VAL A 66 -8.04 4.00 3.99
C VAL A 66 -7.99 4.43 2.53
N MET A 67 -7.45 3.58 1.67
CA MET A 67 -7.34 3.84 0.22
C MET A 67 -8.51 3.31 -0.58
N ASN A 68 -9.55 2.76 0.07
CA ASN A 68 -10.73 2.22 -0.58
C ASN A 68 -11.48 3.31 -1.36
N PRO A 69 -11.56 3.22 -2.68
CA PRO A 69 -12.23 4.25 -3.49
C PRO A 69 -13.74 4.29 -3.33
N GLU A 70 -14.37 3.24 -2.76
CA GLU A 70 -15.81 3.23 -2.49
C GLU A 70 -16.17 4.20 -1.37
N TYR A 71 -15.31 4.36 -0.36
CA TYR A 71 -15.50 5.31 0.74
C TYR A 71 -14.95 6.69 0.43
N ALA A 72 -13.78 6.74 -0.21
CA ALA A 72 -13.10 8.00 -0.49
C ALA A 72 -12.48 8.02 -1.91
N PRO A 73 -13.32 8.12 -2.96
CA PRO A 73 -12.86 7.97 -4.36
C PRO A 73 -11.78 8.98 -4.77
N GLY A 74 -11.73 10.14 -4.13
CA GLY A 74 -10.71 11.16 -4.40
C GLY A 74 -9.31 10.79 -3.90
N ARG A 75 -9.17 10.01 -2.83
CA ARG A 75 -7.86 9.72 -2.20
C ARG A 75 -6.94 8.95 -3.12
N LEU A 76 -7.42 7.80 -3.56
CA LEU A 76 -6.65 6.95 -4.46
C LEU A 76 -6.37 7.68 -5.79
N GLY A 77 -7.35 8.42 -6.32
CA GLY A 77 -7.17 9.24 -7.51
C GLY A 77 -6.08 10.31 -7.34
N ASN A 78 -6.03 10.99 -6.19
CA ASN A 78 -5.01 11.97 -5.87
C ASN A 78 -3.61 11.31 -5.80
N PHE A 79 -3.47 10.22 -5.05
CA PHE A 79 -2.22 9.47 -5.00
C PHE A 79 -1.75 9.02 -6.39
N LEU A 80 -2.65 8.41 -7.16
CA LEU A 80 -2.34 7.93 -8.50
C LEU A 80 -1.99 9.07 -9.47
N SER A 81 -2.58 10.26 -9.29
CA SER A 81 -2.22 11.43 -10.08
C SER A 81 -0.77 11.83 -9.86
N GLU A 82 -0.30 11.82 -8.61
CA GLU A 82 1.09 12.11 -8.27
C GLU A 82 2.03 11.01 -8.81
N VAL A 83 1.67 9.73 -8.62
CA VAL A 83 2.47 8.61 -9.14
C VAL A 83 2.60 8.66 -10.67
N LEU A 84 1.54 9.02 -11.38
CA LEU A 84 1.51 9.03 -12.84
C LEU A 84 2.01 10.35 -13.45
N GLY A 85 2.14 11.41 -12.65
CA GLY A 85 2.49 12.75 -13.11
C GLY A 85 1.41 13.37 -14.02
N ALA A 86 0.16 12.96 -13.87
CA ALA A 86 -0.97 13.43 -14.66
C ALA A 86 -2.26 13.23 -13.88
N ALA A 87 -3.15 14.23 -13.92
CA ALA A 87 -4.44 14.13 -13.26
C ALA A 87 -5.26 12.93 -13.75
N VAL A 88 -5.68 12.08 -12.81
CA VAL A 88 -6.55 10.93 -13.06
C VAL A 88 -7.72 10.93 -12.09
N ARG A 89 -8.85 10.41 -12.54
CA ARG A 89 -10.03 10.20 -11.71
C ARG A 89 -10.45 8.75 -11.76
N VAL A 90 -10.63 8.16 -10.59
CA VAL A 90 -11.16 6.80 -10.47
C VAL A 90 -12.64 6.81 -10.85
N LYS A 91 -13.00 5.95 -11.78
CA LYS A 91 -14.38 5.76 -12.25
C LYS A 91 -15.04 4.58 -11.54
N ASN A 92 -14.34 3.45 -11.53
CA ASN A 92 -14.84 2.20 -10.95
C ASN A 92 -13.74 1.48 -10.20
N VAL A 93 -14.13 0.77 -9.14
CA VAL A 93 -13.33 -0.29 -8.54
C VAL A 93 -13.63 -1.58 -9.31
N LEU A 94 -12.59 -2.28 -9.69
CA LEU A 94 -12.73 -3.55 -10.40
C LEU A 94 -12.52 -4.72 -9.42
N PRO A 95 -13.16 -5.87 -9.65
CA PRO A 95 -12.90 -7.04 -8.84
C PRO A 95 -11.41 -7.39 -8.83
N ASN A 96 -10.90 -7.66 -7.64
CA ASN A 96 -9.51 -8.07 -7.42
C ASN A 96 -9.29 -9.58 -7.57
N ASP A 97 -10.36 -10.37 -7.72
CA ASP A 97 -10.29 -11.80 -7.98
C ASP A 97 -9.71 -12.07 -9.38
N THR A 98 -8.64 -12.84 -9.44
CA THR A 98 -8.07 -13.29 -10.69
C THR A 98 -8.88 -14.44 -11.30
N THR A 99 -8.79 -14.59 -12.61
CA THR A 99 -9.33 -15.77 -13.29
C THR A 99 -8.61 -17.01 -12.77
N ARG A 100 -9.32 -17.95 -12.17
CA ARG A 100 -8.76 -19.27 -11.81
C ARG A 100 -8.29 -19.94 -13.07
N LEU A 101 -6.98 -20.13 -13.22
CA LEU A 101 -6.39 -20.84 -14.35
C LEU A 101 -6.37 -22.36 -14.11
N THR A 102 -6.33 -22.81 -12.86
CA THR A 102 -6.46 -24.20 -12.43
C THR A 102 -6.95 -24.30 -10.99
N ASP A 103 -7.53 -25.43 -10.59
CA ASP A 103 -8.03 -25.68 -9.23
C ASP A 103 -6.93 -25.73 -8.14
N GLU A 104 -5.65 -25.82 -8.51
CA GLU A 104 -4.50 -25.96 -7.61
C GLU A 104 -3.62 -24.70 -7.55
N SER A 105 -3.91 -23.65 -8.31
CA SER A 105 -3.06 -22.48 -8.35
C SER A 105 -3.35 -21.53 -7.21
N SER A 106 -2.30 -21.01 -6.58
CA SER A 106 -2.39 -19.87 -5.69
C SER A 106 -3.13 -18.71 -6.38
N LEU A 107 -4.21 -18.25 -5.78
CA LEU A 107 -4.96 -17.09 -6.26
C LEU A 107 -4.00 -15.90 -6.33
N LEU A 108 -3.87 -15.34 -7.51
CA LEU A 108 -3.27 -14.01 -7.66
C LEU A 108 -4.30 -13.01 -7.09
N VAL A 109 -4.18 -12.64 -5.83
CA VAL A 109 -5.03 -11.62 -5.22
C VAL A 109 -4.36 -10.27 -5.46
N LEU A 110 -5.08 -9.36 -6.11
CA LEU A 110 -4.68 -7.97 -6.32
C LEU A 110 -5.20 -7.12 -5.16
N ASP A 111 -4.44 -6.10 -4.73
CA ASP A 111 -4.89 -5.28 -3.61
C ASP A 111 -6.00 -4.33 -4.02
N ILE A 112 -5.71 -3.37 -4.87
CA ILE A 112 -6.72 -2.41 -5.34
C ILE A 112 -6.61 -2.26 -6.86
N VAL A 113 -7.69 -2.60 -7.57
CA VAL A 113 -7.77 -2.44 -9.02
C VAL A 113 -8.83 -1.40 -9.38
N VAL A 114 -8.45 -0.40 -10.15
CA VAL A 114 -9.34 0.68 -10.57
C VAL A 114 -9.31 0.94 -12.06
N GLU A 115 -10.44 1.37 -12.59
CA GLU A 115 -10.57 1.95 -13.92
C GLU A 115 -10.70 3.47 -13.81
N PHE A 116 -9.93 4.21 -14.60
CA PHE A 116 -10.04 5.65 -14.71
C PHE A 116 -11.15 6.06 -15.70
N GLU A 117 -11.59 7.33 -15.64
CA GLU A 117 -12.58 7.89 -16.55
C GLU A 117 -12.20 7.73 -18.03
N ASP A 118 -10.93 7.73 -18.38
CA ASP A 118 -10.42 7.55 -19.73
C ASP A 118 -10.23 6.08 -20.15
N GLY A 119 -10.65 5.15 -19.30
CA GLY A 119 -10.63 3.70 -19.54
C GLY A 119 -9.27 3.02 -19.28
N ARG A 120 -8.23 3.76 -18.82
CA ARG A 120 -7.00 3.14 -18.34
C ARG A 120 -7.29 2.38 -17.05
N ILE A 121 -6.48 1.37 -16.76
CA ILE A 121 -6.60 0.55 -15.54
C ILE A 121 -5.33 0.70 -14.72
N ALA A 122 -5.46 0.77 -13.41
CA ALA A 122 -4.33 0.68 -12.48
C ALA A 122 -4.59 -0.42 -11.44
N ASN A 123 -3.56 -1.23 -11.19
CA ASN A 123 -3.43 -2.05 -10.01
C ASN A 123 -2.43 -1.39 -9.07
N VAL A 124 -2.80 -1.23 -7.81
CA VAL A 124 -1.91 -0.78 -6.73
C VAL A 124 -1.76 -1.91 -5.74
N GLU A 125 -0.53 -2.28 -5.46
CA GLU A 125 -0.18 -3.40 -4.58
C GLU A 125 0.89 -2.98 -3.59
N VAL A 126 0.75 -3.39 -2.33
CA VAL A 126 1.77 -3.25 -1.29
C VAL A 126 2.49 -4.57 -1.12
N GLN A 127 3.81 -4.57 -1.26
CA GLN A 127 4.66 -5.73 -1.02
C GLN A 127 5.60 -5.44 0.15
N LYS A 128 5.42 -6.15 1.25
CA LYS A 128 6.22 -5.95 2.48
C LYS A 128 7.65 -6.42 2.34
N ILE A 129 7.84 -7.55 1.68
CA ILE A 129 9.16 -8.09 1.38
C ILE A 129 9.25 -8.26 -0.13
N GLY A 130 10.28 -7.69 -0.74
CA GLY A 130 10.55 -7.85 -2.16
C GLY A 130 10.66 -9.33 -2.52
N TYR A 131 9.87 -9.78 -3.48
CA TYR A 131 9.99 -11.14 -4.00
C TYR A 131 11.25 -11.28 -4.83
N LEU A 132 11.79 -12.52 -4.89
CA LEU A 132 12.94 -12.83 -5.73
C LEU A 132 12.68 -12.56 -7.24
N PHE A 133 11.40 -12.47 -7.65
CA PHE A 133 10.99 -12.28 -9.05
C PHE A 133 9.88 -11.22 -9.16
N PRO A 134 10.14 -9.95 -8.78
CA PRO A 134 9.10 -8.92 -8.81
C PRO A 134 8.62 -8.60 -10.23
N GLY A 135 9.49 -8.75 -11.24
CA GLY A 135 9.17 -8.51 -12.64
C GLY A 135 8.19 -9.52 -13.18
N GLU A 136 8.45 -10.80 -12.98
CA GLU A 136 7.64 -11.91 -13.48
C GLU A 136 6.24 -11.90 -12.84
N ARG A 137 6.16 -11.68 -11.54
CA ARG A 137 4.88 -11.59 -10.83
C ARG A 137 4.06 -10.41 -11.33
N SER A 138 4.67 -9.24 -11.47
CA SER A 138 4.01 -8.04 -11.99
C SER A 138 3.55 -8.22 -13.44
N ALA A 139 4.33 -8.93 -14.25
CA ALA A 139 3.95 -9.26 -15.62
C ALA A 139 2.69 -10.12 -15.67
N CYS A 140 2.57 -11.12 -14.78
CA CYS A 140 1.37 -11.96 -14.67
C CYS A 140 0.14 -11.13 -14.28
N TYR A 141 0.24 -10.23 -13.30
CA TYR A 141 -0.86 -9.33 -12.92
C TYR A 141 -1.27 -8.41 -14.05
N SER A 142 -0.29 -7.80 -14.71
CA SER A 142 -0.54 -6.91 -15.85
C SER A 142 -1.19 -7.65 -17.02
N ALA A 143 -0.80 -8.91 -17.28
CA ALA A 143 -1.38 -9.73 -18.34
C ALA A 143 -2.84 -10.10 -18.03
N ASP A 144 -3.16 -10.47 -16.79
CA ASP A 144 -4.52 -10.77 -16.38
C ASP A 144 -5.44 -9.54 -16.56
N LEU A 145 -5.03 -8.37 -16.10
CA LEU A 145 -5.80 -7.14 -16.26
C LEU A 145 -5.98 -6.73 -17.72
N LEU A 146 -4.95 -6.92 -18.54
CA LEU A 146 -5.03 -6.68 -19.98
C LEU A 146 -6.05 -7.60 -20.64
N LEU A 147 -6.06 -8.89 -20.31
CA LEU A 147 -7.01 -9.85 -20.83
C LEU A 147 -8.44 -9.60 -20.35
N ARG A 148 -8.63 -9.18 -19.09
CA ARG A 148 -9.96 -8.77 -18.59
C ARG A 148 -10.48 -7.56 -19.35
N GLN A 149 -9.63 -6.54 -19.58
CA GLN A 149 -10.01 -5.38 -20.37
C GLN A 149 -10.38 -5.78 -21.80
N TYR A 150 -9.57 -6.63 -22.44
CA TYR A 150 -9.86 -7.14 -23.79
C TYR A 150 -11.22 -7.84 -23.86
N LYS A 151 -11.49 -8.79 -22.95
CA LYS A 151 -12.75 -9.53 -22.91
C LYS A 151 -13.94 -8.57 -22.78
N ARG A 152 -13.88 -7.66 -21.80
CA ARG A 152 -14.94 -6.68 -21.55
C ARG A 152 -15.22 -5.80 -22.78
N LEU A 153 -14.18 -5.20 -23.35
CA LEU A 153 -14.34 -4.32 -24.51
C LEU A 153 -14.86 -5.06 -25.74
N ARG A 154 -14.45 -6.32 -25.92
CA ARG A 154 -14.94 -7.17 -27.02
C ARG A 154 -16.41 -7.50 -26.84
N ASP A 155 -16.86 -7.81 -25.64
CA ASP A 155 -18.26 -8.13 -25.33
C ASP A 155 -19.16 -6.89 -25.48
N GLU A 156 -18.70 -5.73 -25.05
CA GLU A 156 -19.42 -4.45 -25.17
C GLU A 156 -19.53 -3.98 -26.63
N ARG A 157 -18.43 -4.02 -27.37
CA ARG A 157 -18.34 -3.44 -28.72
C ARG A 157 -18.61 -4.42 -29.85
N LYS A 158 -18.54 -5.72 -29.57
CA LYS A 158 -18.81 -6.78 -30.55
C LYS A 158 -18.04 -6.57 -31.86
N LYS A 159 -18.78 -6.39 -32.98
CA LYS A 159 -18.18 -6.17 -34.32
C LYS A 159 -17.45 -4.83 -34.48
N GLN A 160 -17.67 -3.87 -33.59
CA GLN A 160 -17.01 -2.56 -33.61
C GLN A 160 -15.72 -2.53 -32.78
N PHE A 161 -15.37 -3.65 -32.12
CA PHE A 161 -14.13 -3.73 -31.34
C PHE A 161 -12.89 -3.58 -32.22
N SER A 162 -11.95 -2.79 -31.75
CA SER A 162 -10.61 -2.66 -32.33
C SER A 162 -9.56 -2.81 -31.22
N TYR A 163 -8.40 -3.39 -31.51
CA TYR A 163 -7.27 -3.42 -30.58
C TYR A 163 -6.78 -2.03 -30.16
N ARG A 164 -7.12 -0.98 -30.90
CA ARG A 164 -6.87 0.43 -30.54
C ARG A 164 -7.73 0.91 -29.37
N ASP A 165 -8.79 0.17 -29.03
CA ASP A 165 -9.67 0.49 -27.90
C ASP A 165 -9.02 0.11 -26.56
N ILE A 166 -8.05 -0.81 -26.58
CA ILE A 166 -7.32 -1.21 -25.39
C ILE A 166 -6.52 -0.04 -24.84
N ARG A 167 -6.74 0.25 -23.56
CA ARG A 167 -6.09 1.33 -22.84
C ARG A 167 -4.93 0.81 -21.99
N THR A 168 -4.07 1.72 -21.55
CA THR A 168 -2.92 1.37 -20.71
C THR A 168 -3.35 0.71 -19.41
N VAL A 169 -2.64 -0.36 -19.03
CA VAL A 169 -2.70 -1.00 -17.74
C VAL A 169 -1.43 -0.63 -16.98
N TYR A 170 -1.59 -0.02 -15.82
CA TYR A 170 -0.52 0.30 -14.89
C TYR A 170 -0.48 -0.76 -13.79
N THR A 171 0.69 -1.31 -13.52
CA THR A 171 0.97 -2.11 -12.34
C THR A 171 1.89 -1.30 -11.45
N ILE A 172 1.37 -0.84 -10.31
CA ILE A 172 2.05 0.03 -9.36
C ILE A 172 2.31 -0.80 -8.10
N ILE A 173 3.56 -0.93 -7.71
CA ILE A 173 3.95 -1.70 -6.53
C ILE A 173 4.72 -0.80 -5.57
N LEU A 174 4.24 -0.78 -4.32
CA LEU A 174 4.91 -0.15 -3.19
C LEU A 174 5.67 -1.24 -2.43
N PHE A 175 7.00 -1.20 -2.46
CA PHE A 175 7.83 -2.10 -1.68
C PHE A 175 8.13 -1.49 -0.31
N GLU A 176 7.72 -2.14 0.77
CA GLU A 176 8.17 -1.78 2.12
C GLU A 176 9.66 -2.11 2.29
N HIS A 177 10.06 -3.30 1.82
CA HIS A 177 11.46 -3.72 1.68
C HIS A 177 11.69 -4.14 0.23
N SER A 178 12.48 -3.34 -0.46
CA SER A 178 12.73 -3.52 -1.89
C SER A 178 13.71 -4.67 -2.17
N PRO A 179 13.62 -5.31 -3.36
CA PRO A 179 14.61 -6.26 -3.84
C PRO A 179 16.02 -5.66 -3.91
N GLU A 180 17.05 -6.52 -3.85
CA GLU A 180 18.45 -6.11 -3.80
C GLU A 180 18.86 -5.25 -5.00
N GLU A 181 18.30 -5.50 -6.18
CA GLU A 181 18.62 -4.78 -7.41
C GLU A 181 18.31 -3.28 -7.32
N PHE A 182 17.30 -2.90 -6.52
CA PHE A 182 16.93 -1.49 -6.33
C PHE A 182 18.00 -0.71 -5.57
N TRP A 183 18.76 -1.38 -4.69
CA TRP A 183 19.83 -0.77 -3.91
C TRP A 183 21.05 -0.38 -4.74
N SER A 184 21.11 -0.79 -6.00
CA SER A 184 22.06 -0.24 -6.98
C SER A 184 21.74 1.23 -7.33
N TYR A 185 20.56 1.72 -6.95
CA TYR A 185 20.09 3.09 -7.18
C TYR A 185 19.63 3.76 -5.88
N PRO A 186 20.54 3.99 -4.91
CA PRO A 186 20.16 4.38 -3.54
C PRO A 186 19.50 5.77 -3.41
N GLU A 187 19.56 6.59 -4.46
CA GLU A 187 18.94 7.92 -4.50
C GLU A 187 17.64 7.93 -5.33
N ILE A 188 17.27 6.78 -5.93
CA ILE A 188 16.11 6.68 -6.81
C ILE A 188 15.13 5.68 -6.21
N TYR A 189 14.02 6.17 -5.68
CA TYR A 189 12.98 5.34 -5.08
C TYR A 189 11.82 4.99 -6.02
N ARG A 190 11.72 5.66 -7.20
CA ARG A 190 10.65 5.43 -8.17
C ARG A 190 11.23 4.99 -9.51
N HIS A 191 10.90 3.77 -9.92
CA HIS A 191 11.34 3.16 -11.16
C HIS A 191 10.16 2.92 -12.09
N CYS A 192 10.24 3.44 -13.32
CA CYS A 192 9.23 3.24 -14.36
C CYS A 192 9.79 2.33 -15.44
N PHE A 193 9.14 1.19 -15.64
CA PHE A 193 9.51 0.25 -16.68
C PHE A 193 8.53 0.34 -17.85
N GLY A 194 9.11 0.41 -19.02
CA GLY A 194 8.40 0.37 -20.30
C GLY A 194 9.16 -0.54 -21.26
N GLN A 195 8.50 -0.93 -22.34
CA GLN A 195 9.10 -1.79 -23.34
C GLN A 195 9.72 -0.92 -24.45
N THR A 196 10.99 -1.22 -24.77
CA THR A 196 11.70 -0.61 -25.88
C THR A 196 12.30 -1.72 -26.75
N SER A 197 12.41 -1.49 -28.07
CA SER A 197 13.11 -2.41 -28.95
C SER A 197 14.63 -2.20 -28.85
N ASP A 198 15.39 -3.19 -29.29
CA ASP A 198 16.84 -3.14 -29.48
C ASP A 198 17.28 -2.05 -30.48
N THR A 199 16.43 -1.73 -31.45
CA THR A 199 16.66 -0.68 -32.43
C THR A 199 16.22 0.72 -32.00
N GLY A 200 15.63 0.84 -30.78
CA GLY A 200 15.05 2.11 -30.29
C GLY A 200 13.66 2.42 -30.87
N LEU A 201 13.06 1.51 -31.67
CA LEU A 201 11.70 1.65 -32.15
C LEU A 201 10.72 1.64 -30.96
N ARG A 202 9.86 2.63 -30.88
CA ARG A 202 8.85 2.77 -29.82
C ARG A 202 7.47 2.38 -30.33
N LEU A 203 6.90 1.34 -29.77
CA LEU A 203 5.51 0.95 -29.97
C LEU A 203 4.69 1.31 -28.74
N LYS A 204 3.39 1.60 -28.96
CA LYS A 204 2.45 1.81 -27.85
C LYS A 204 2.04 0.47 -27.27
N ILE A 205 2.87 -0.13 -26.43
CA ILE A 205 2.53 -1.33 -25.67
C ILE A 205 1.76 -0.89 -24.44
N PRO A 206 0.58 -1.47 -24.16
CA PRO A 206 -0.35 -0.93 -23.16
C PRO A 206 0.02 -1.26 -21.71
N GLN A 207 1.10 -2.00 -21.46
CA GLN A 207 1.53 -2.38 -20.10
C GLN A 207 2.65 -1.46 -19.62
N LYS A 208 2.49 -0.93 -18.40
CA LYS A 208 3.49 -0.10 -17.72
C LYS A 208 3.61 -0.52 -16.27
N PHE A 209 4.85 -0.55 -15.78
CA PHE A 209 5.14 -0.92 -14.39
C PHE A 209 5.79 0.26 -13.69
N ILE A 210 5.34 0.55 -12.48
CA ILE A 210 5.90 1.58 -11.62
C ILE A 210 6.18 0.95 -10.26
N TYR A 211 7.45 0.91 -9.90
CA TYR A 211 7.91 0.36 -8.64
C TYR A 211 8.41 1.49 -7.75
N ILE A 212 7.95 1.50 -6.51
CA ILE A 212 8.32 2.50 -5.52
C ILE A 212 8.93 1.78 -4.32
N ALA A 213 10.24 2.00 -4.13
CA ALA A 213 11.04 1.46 -3.04
C ALA A 213 10.94 2.37 -1.82
N LEU A 214 10.05 2.05 -0.88
CA LEU A 214 9.78 2.91 0.28
C LEU A 214 10.91 2.92 1.30
N ASP A 215 11.67 1.83 1.42
CA ASP A 215 12.88 1.76 2.25
C ASP A 215 14.00 2.68 1.71
N ILE A 216 14.18 2.74 0.39
CA ILE A 216 15.11 3.67 -0.26
C ILE A 216 14.62 5.11 -0.09
N PHE A 217 13.30 5.35 -0.27
CA PHE A 217 12.71 6.66 -0.03
C PHE A 217 12.95 7.13 1.42
N LYS A 218 12.67 6.30 2.42
CA LYS A 218 12.91 6.62 3.84
C LYS A 218 14.35 7.01 4.10
N LYS A 219 15.29 6.23 3.58
CA LYS A 219 16.73 6.48 3.74
C LYS A 219 17.16 7.79 3.08
N LYS A 220 16.71 8.04 1.84
CA LYS A 220 16.96 9.29 1.13
C LYS A 220 16.40 10.48 1.89
N GLN A 221 15.13 10.43 2.30
CA GLN A 221 14.47 11.47 3.05
C GLN A 221 15.21 11.78 4.36
N HIS A 222 15.65 10.76 5.09
CA HIS A 222 16.44 10.92 6.31
C HIS A 222 17.79 11.64 6.04
N ASN A 223 18.50 11.25 4.98
CA ASN A 223 19.75 11.88 4.58
C ASN A 223 19.60 13.36 4.21
N GLU A 224 18.43 13.75 3.70
CA GLU A 224 18.07 15.12 3.34
C GLU A 224 17.44 15.93 4.48
N GLY A 225 17.53 15.43 5.72
CA GLY A 225 17.02 16.09 6.92
C GLY A 225 15.50 15.99 7.05
N ASP A 226 14.93 14.87 6.62
CA ASP A 226 13.51 14.52 6.71
C ASP A 226 12.58 15.52 5.99
N ARG A 227 13.03 16.15 4.91
CA ARG A 227 12.25 17.07 4.10
C ARG A 227 11.24 16.33 3.23
N ILE A 228 10.15 17.02 2.90
CA ILE A 228 9.12 16.57 1.95
C ILE A 228 9.12 17.55 0.78
N HIS A 229 9.59 17.12 -0.40
CA HIS A 229 9.83 18.05 -1.52
C HIS A 229 8.60 18.26 -2.40
N ASP A 230 7.71 17.28 -2.48
CA ASP A 230 6.53 17.34 -3.33
C ASP A 230 5.37 16.49 -2.77
N ARG A 231 4.23 16.52 -3.46
CA ARG A 231 3.03 15.78 -3.04
C ARG A 231 3.18 14.27 -3.15
N LEU A 232 3.99 13.76 -4.06
CA LEU A 232 4.29 12.33 -4.10
C LEU A 232 5.04 11.92 -2.83
N GLU A 233 6.07 12.66 -2.44
CA GLU A 233 6.80 12.41 -1.20
C GLU A 233 5.91 12.56 0.05
N ALA A 234 4.95 13.49 0.03
CA ALA A 234 3.94 13.58 1.09
C ALA A 234 3.10 12.29 1.22
N TRP A 235 2.63 11.73 0.11
CA TRP A 235 1.95 10.43 0.10
C TRP A 235 2.85 9.29 0.57
N LEU A 236 4.10 9.25 0.12
CA LEU A 236 5.03 8.21 0.54
C LEU A 236 5.37 8.32 2.03
N THR A 237 5.52 9.55 2.55
CA THR A 237 5.69 9.81 3.99
C THR A 237 4.48 9.30 4.78
N PHE A 238 3.25 9.58 4.33
CA PHE A 238 2.02 9.07 4.93
C PHE A 238 1.99 7.53 4.99
N PHE A 239 2.47 6.85 3.95
CA PHE A 239 2.45 5.38 3.91
C PHE A 239 3.54 4.73 4.75
N CYS A 240 4.74 5.30 4.82
CA CYS A 240 5.89 4.58 5.36
C CYS A 240 6.52 5.18 6.61
N ARG A 241 6.07 6.37 7.07
CA ARG A 241 6.62 7.01 8.27
C ARG A 241 5.60 6.97 9.40
N ASP A 242 6.00 6.39 10.53
CA ASP A 242 5.17 6.26 11.75
C ASP A 242 5.74 7.05 12.95
N GLU A 243 6.84 7.80 12.73
CA GLU A 243 7.40 8.69 13.72
C GLU A 243 6.51 9.93 13.89
N PRO A 244 6.10 10.28 15.15
CA PRO A 244 5.24 11.45 15.39
C PRO A 244 5.78 12.74 14.79
N GLU A 245 7.10 12.96 14.86
CA GLU A 245 7.76 14.15 14.32
C GLU A 245 7.55 14.29 12.80
N MET A 246 7.59 13.16 12.08
CA MET A 246 7.35 13.15 10.64
C MET A 246 5.87 13.37 10.30
N ILE A 247 4.97 12.83 11.12
CA ILE A 247 3.54 13.06 10.96
C ILE A 247 3.21 14.54 11.20
N PHE A 248 3.76 15.16 12.26
CA PHE A 248 3.57 16.59 12.52
C PHE A 248 4.10 17.45 11.36
N ARG A 249 5.28 17.14 10.85
CA ARG A 249 5.85 17.84 9.69
C ARG A 249 4.95 17.70 8.47
N LEU A 250 4.49 16.48 8.16
CA LEU A 250 3.57 16.25 7.06
C LEU A 250 2.29 17.09 7.20
N LEU A 251 1.72 17.17 8.41
CA LEU A 251 0.51 17.96 8.66
C LEU A 251 0.75 19.47 8.61
N GLU A 252 1.94 19.92 8.91
CA GLU A 252 2.32 21.35 8.81
C GLU A 252 2.49 21.76 7.36
N GLU A 253 3.19 20.95 6.55
CA GLU A 253 3.49 21.27 5.14
C GLU A 253 2.32 20.91 4.19
N TYR A 254 1.54 19.88 4.52
CA TYR A 254 0.42 19.36 3.73
C TYR A 254 -0.83 19.12 4.62
N PRO A 255 -1.54 20.20 5.02
CA PRO A 255 -2.65 20.11 5.98
C PRO A 255 -3.81 19.20 5.55
N GLU A 256 -3.96 18.96 4.25
CA GLU A 256 -4.97 18.04 3.71
C GLU A 256 -4.83 16.60 4.18
N PHE A 257 -3.64 16.17 4.61
CA PHE A 257 -3.42 14.84 5.18
C PHE A 257 -4.03 14.68 6.57
N ARG A 258 -4.43 15.77 7.24
CA ARG A 258 -5.09 15.68 8.54
C ARG A 258 -6.36 14.82 8.48
N ALA A 259 -7.20 15.01 7.48
CA ALA A 259 -8.43 14.23 7.32
C ALA A 259 -8.14 12.72 7.11
N LEU A 260 -7.02 12.37 6.45
CA LEU A 260 -6.63 10.96 6.32
C LEU A 260 -6.25 10.35 7.67
N TYR A 261 -5.47 11.06 8.48
CA TYR A 261 -5.11 10.59 9.82
C TYR A 261 -6.31 10.53 10.77
N GLU A 262 -7.25 11.48 10.68
CA GLU A 262 -8.50 11.44 11.45
C GLU A 262 -9.28 10.17 11.16
N ASP A 263 -9.43 9.80 9.88
CA ASP A 263 -10.11 8.55 9.49
C ASP A 263 -9.34 7.31 9.96
N VAL A 264 -8.00 7.32 9.85
CA VAL A 264 -7.16 6.23 10.37
C VAL A 264 -7.37 6.03 11.87
N TYR A 265 -7.35 7.12 12.65
CA TYR A 265 -7.52 7.02 14.11
C TYR A 265 -8.97 6.73 14.51
N GLU A 266 -9.96 7.10 13.70
CA GLU A 266 -11.34 6.66 13.90
C GLU A 266 -11.48 5.14 13.69
N LEU A 267 -10.82 4.55 12.70
CA LEU A 267 -10.73 3.09 12.54
C LEU A 267 -10.07 2.44 13.77
N CYS A 268 -9.02 3.06 14.31
CA CYS A 268 -8.31 2.55 15.50
C CYS A 268 -9.15 2.55 16.78
N ARG A 269 -10.31 3.22 16.83
CA ARG A 269 -11.24 3.15 17.97
C ARG A 269 -11.89 1.76 18.11
N ASN A 270 -11.99 1.01 17.02
CA ASN A 270 -12.42 -0.37 17.07
C ASN A 270 -11.24 -1.26 17.47
N VAL A 271 -11.01 -1.44 18.78
CA VAL A 271 -9.91 -2.23 19.32
C VAL A 271 -9.91 -3.67 18.81
N GLU A 272 -11.08 -4.29 18.67
CA GLU A 272 -11.22 -5.66 18.15
C GLU A 272 -10.74 -5.75 16.69
N GLY A 273 -11.27 -4.92 15.80
CA GLY A 273 -10.86 -4.90 14.40
C GLY A 273 -9.38 -4.55 14.23
N LEU A 274 -8.85 -3.66 15.08
CA LEU A 274 -7.43 -3.32 15.10
C LEU A 274 -6.56 -4.51 15.51
N MET A 275 -6.99 -5.28 16.52
CA MET A 275 -6.31 -6.51 16.94
C MET A 275 -6.36 -7.60 15.87
N GLU A 276 -7.45 -7.70 15.10
CA GLU A 276 -7.53 -8.61 13.96
C GLU A 276 -6.52 -8.25 12.87
N ILE A 277 -6.46 -6.97 12.47
CA ILE A 277 -5.48 -6.48 11.49
C ILE A 277 -4.06 -6.79 11.98
N PHE A 278 -3.74 -6.43 13.23
CA PHE A 278 -2.40 -6.63 13.79
C PHE A 278 -2.03 -8.12 13.90
N SER A 279 -2.95 -8.98 14.34
CA SER A 279 -2.73 -10.44 14.42
C SER A 279 -2.46 -11.06 13.06
N LYS A 280 -3.22 -10.65 12.03
CA LYS A 280 -3.02 -11.10 10.66
C LYS A 280 -1.63 -10.74 10.15
N GLU A 281 -1.19 -9.51 10.40
CA GLU A 281 0.12 -9.04 10.03
C GLU A 281 1.25 -9.84 10.70
N LEU A 282 1.14 -10.09 12.01
CA LEU A 282 2.11 -10.91 12.73
C LEU A 282 2.20 -12.33 12.16
N LEU A 283 1.05 -12.93 11.82
CA LEU A 283 1.01 -14.27 11.22
C LEU A 283 1.67 -14.28 9.84
N GLU A 284 1.37 -13.31 8.99
CA GLU A 284 1.95 -13.20 7.65
C GLU A 284 3.47 -13.00 7.71
N MET A 285 3.94 -12.16 8.63
CA MET A 285 5.39 -11.96 8.85
C MET A 285 6.06 -13.25 9.31
N ALA A 286 5.46 -13.97 10.26
CA ALA A 286 6.01 -15.24 10.76
C ALA A 286 6.08 -16.29 9.64
N GLN A 287 5.05 -16.44 8.81
CA GLN A 287 5.04 -17.36 7.68
C GLN A 287 6.12 -17.02 6.65
N ARG A 288 6.33 -15.72 6.36
CA ARG A 288 7.37 -15.28 5.43
C ARG A 288 8.78 -15.53 5.94
N ILE A 289 9.03 -15.28 7.23
CA ILE A 289 10.32 -15.59 7.85
C ILE A 289 10.61 -17.08 7.74
N ALA A 290 9.65 -17.93 8.08
CA ALA A 290 9.79 -19.40 7.95
C ALA A 290 10.06 -19.84 6.51
N GLU A 291 9.42 -19.22 5.52
CA GLU A 291 9.67 -19.50 4.11
C GLU A 291 11.08 -19.10 3.66
N LEU A 292 11.55 -17.93 4.11
CA LEU A 292 12.91 -17.45 3.80
C LEU A 292 13.97 -18.34 4.44
N GLU A 293 13.78 -18.73 5.70
CA GLU A 293 14.68 -19.65 6.41
C GLU A 293 14.76 -21.02 5.70
N ARG A 294 13.63 -21.57 5.24
CA ARG A 294 13.60 -22.80 4.45
C ARG A 294 14.40 -22.65 3.16
N LYS A 295 14.17 -21.56 2.40
CA LYS A 295 14.91 -21.30 1.14
C LYS A 295 16.41 -21.09 1.35
N LEU A 296 16.82 -20.54 2.49
CA LEU A 296 18.24 -20.41 2.86
C LEU A 296 18.86 -21.78 3.22
N ALA A 297 18.11 -22.66 3.85
CA ALA A 297 18.57 -24.00 4.21
C ALA A 297 18.68 -24.96 3.00
N GLU A 298 17.95 -24.69 1.91
CA GLU A 298 17.97 -25.45 0.65
C GLU A 298 19.09 -25.01 -0.32
N ARG A 299 19.84 -23.95 0.00
CA ARG A 299 21.03 -23.47 -0.74
C ARG A 299 22.33 -24.02 -0.16
#